data_202559b47cd972d7180a4a21678ff941
#
_entry.id   202559b47cd972d7180a4a21678ff941
#
_cell.length_a   1.000
_cell.length_b   1.000
_cell.length_c   1.000
_cell.angle_alpha   90.00
_cell.angle_beta   90.00
_cell.angle_gamma   90.00
#
_symmetry.space_group_name_H-M   'P 1'
#
loop_
_entity.id
_entity.type
_entity.pdbx_description
1 polymer ?
#
loop_
_entity_poly.entity_id
_entity_poly.type
_entity_poly.pdbx_seq_one_letter_code
_entity_poly.pdbx_strand_id
1 'polypeptide(L)' 'MRLDKYLKVSRLIKRRTVANEACDNERVSVNGKVARASYEVKLGDVITLRLGQNTVSVEVLSLNENAGKAEAAAMYRQV' A
#
# COMPACT_ATOMS: atom_id res chain seq x y z
N MET A 1 -5.66 -1.77 9.56
CA MET A 1 -5.14 -2.77 8.57
C MET A 1 -3.64 -2.59 8.43
N ARG A 2 -2.88 -3.69 8.47
CA ARG A 2 -1.43 -3.64 8.27
C ARG A 2 -1.11 -3.17 6.85
N LEU A 3 0.01 -2.48 6.71
CA LEU A 3 0.46 -1.96 5.41
C LEU A 3 0.64 -3.06 4.37
N ASP A 4 1.28 -4.18 4.74
CA ASP A 4 1.48 -5.29 3.80
C ASP A 4 0.15 -5.87 3.33
N LYS A 5 -0.83 -5.98 4.23
CA LYS A 5 -2.17 -6.44 3.86
C LYS A 5 -2.87 -5.43 2.95
N TYR A 6 -2.78 -4.15 3.27
CA TYR A 6 -3.39 -3.11 2.45
C TYR A 6 -2.85 -3.14 1.02
N LEU A 7 -1.54 -3.27 0.86
CA LEU A 7 -0.92 -3.32 -0.46
C LEU A 7 -1.41 -4.50 -1.28
N LYS A 8 -1.65 -5.64 -0.62
CA LYS A 8 -2.17 -6.84 -1.29
C LYS A 8 -3.66 -6.71 -1.62
N VAL A 9 -4.47 -6.26 -0.66
CA VAL A 9 -5.93 -6.16 -0.84
C VAL A 9 -6.28 -5.11 -1.88
N SER A 10 -5.57 -3.98 -1.88
CA SER A 10 -5.76 -2.93 -2.88
C SER A 10 -5.21 -3.31 -4.26
N ARG A 11 -4.51 -4.44 -4.35
CA ARG A 11 -3.90 -4.96 -5.58
C ARG A 11 -2.78 -4.08 -6.13
N LEU A 12 -2.24 -3.19 -5.31
CA LEU A 12 -1.03 -2.46 -5.66
C LEU A 12 0.15 -3.42 -5.79
N ILE A 13 0.17 -4.46 -4.95
CA ILE A 13 1.13 -5.56 -5.04
C ILE A 13 0.34 -6.86 -5.00
N LYS A 14 0.64 -7.79 -5.90
CA LYS A 14 -0.15 -9.01 -6.06
C LYS A 14 -0.07 -9.97 -4.88
N ARG A 15 1.08 -10.04 -4.21
CA ARG A 15 1.31 -11.02 -3.14
C ARG A 15 1.71 -10.30 -1.85
N ARG A 16 1.15 -10.75 -0.73
CA ARG A 16 1.47 -10.17 0.57
C ARG A 16 2.93 -10.36 0.96
N THR A 17 3.54 -11.51 0.58
CA THR A 17 4.94 -11.76 0.83
C THR A 17 5.83 -10.74 0.11
N VAL A 18 5.48 -10.40 -1.13
CA VAL A 18 6.19 -9.38 -1.90
C VAL A 18 6.01 -8.00 -1.26
N ALA A 19 4.80 -7.70 -0.78
CA ALA A 19 4.54 -6.45 -0.07
C ALA A 19 5.37 -6.36 1.20
N ASN A 20 5.46 -7.44 1.96
CA ASN A 20 6.27 -7.51 3.18
C ASN A 20 7.75 -7.26 2.87
N GLU A 21 8.27 -7.92 1.84
CA GLU A 21 9.66 -7.74 1.40
C GLU A 21 9.93 -6.31 0.94
N ALA A 22 9.00 -5.69 0.23
CA ALA A 22 9.16 -4.31 -0.21
C ALA A 22 9.28 -3.36 0.97
N CYS A 23 8.48 -3.59 2.02
CA CYS A 23 8.58 -2.81 3.25
C CYS A 23 9.92 -3.04 3.94
N ASP A 24 10.36 -4.30 4.03
CA ASP A 24 11.64 -4.64 4.66
C ASP A 24 12.84 -4.04 3.90
N ASN A 25 12.70 -3.88 2.59
CA ASN A 25 13.74 -3.28 1.76
C ASN A 25 13.61 -1.76 1.64
N GLU A 26 12.81 -1.15 2.50
CA GLU A 26 12.63 0.30 2.58
C GLU A 26 12.10 0.92 1.27
N ARG A 27 11.33 0.15 0.51
CA ARG A 27 10.74 0.61 -0.75
C ARG A 27 9.36 1.21 -0.59
N VAL A 28 8.81 1.16 0.62
CA VAL A 28 7.47 1.68 0.91
C VAL A 28 7.57 2.74 1.99
N SER A 29 7.02 3.91 1.69
CA SER A 29 6.96 5.02 2.63
C SER A 29 5.51 5.42 2.84
N VAL A 30 5.21 5.95 4.02
CA VAL A 30 3.88 6.51 4.33
C VAL A 30 4.08 7.92 4.84
N ASN A 31 3.44 8.87 4.19
CA ASN A 31 3.55 10.30 4.54
C ASN A 31 5.01 10.77 4.57
N GLY A 32 5.81 10.26 3.65
CA GLY A 32 7.21 10.65 3.50
C GLY A 32 8.21 9.91 4.38
N LYS A 33 7.75 8.93 5.17
CA LYS A 33 8.63 8.17 6.06
C LYS A 33 8.58 6.70 5.70
N VAL A 34 9.74 6.05 5.67
CA VAL A 34 9.81 4.59 5.47
C VAL A 34 8.96 3.90 6.54
N ALA A 35 8.10 3.00 6.11
CA ALA A 35 7.18 2.30 7.00
C ALA A 35 7.43 0.80 6.96
N ARG A 36 7.18 0.15 8.10
CA ARG A 36 7.28 -1.30 8.21
C ARG A 36 6.01 -1.97 7.69
N ALA A 37 6.12 -3.25 7.36
CA ALA A 37 4.97 -4.05 6.92
C ALA A 37 3.83 -4.05 7.95
N SER A 38 4.16 -3.94 9.22
CA SER A 38 3.18 -3.93 10.32
C SER A 38 2.56 -2.56 10.58
N TYR A 39 2.97 -1.51 9.85
CA TYR A 39 2.42 -0.18 10.03
C TYR A 39 0.89 -0.20 9.87
N GLU A 40 0.19 0.48 10.76
CA GLU A 40 -1.27 0.56 10.74
C GLU A 40 -1.72 1.66 9.78
N VAL A 41 -2.24 1.26 8.63
CA VAL A 41 -2.69 2.20 7.59
C VAL A 41 -3.96 2.91 8.03
N LYS A 42 -4.05 4.22 7.74
CA LYS A 42 -5.19 5.05 8.09
C LYS A 42 -5.73 5.75 6.85
N LEU A 43 -6.99 6.11 6.89
CA LEU A 43 -7.60 6.91 5.83
C LEU A 43 -6.83 8.22 5.68
N GLY A 44 -6.57 8.60 4.44
CA GLY A 44 -5.83 9.82 4.13
C GLY A 44 -4.31 9.66 4.09
N ASP A 45 -3.78 8.51 4.51
CA ASP A 45 -2.34 8.26 4.39
C ASP A 45 -1.92 8.29 2.91
N VAL A 46 -0.74 8.84 2.64
CA VAL A 46 -0.15 8.83 1.31
C VAL A 46 0.97 7.81 1.31
N ILE A 47 0.76 6.72 0.56
CA ILE A 47 1.72 5.63 0.46
C ILE A 47 2.53 5.81 -0.82
N THR A 48 3.84 5.77 -0.71
CA THR A 48 4.75 5.84 -1.85
C THR A 48 5.45 4.51 -2.01
N LEU A 49 5.34 3.94 -3.21
CA LEU A 49 5.93 2.65 -3.57
C LEU A 49 7.04 2.85 -4.60
N ARG A 50 8.20 2.27 -4.35
CA ARG A 50 9.28 2.23 -5.33
C ARG A 50 9.25 0.85 -6.00
N LEU A 51 8.80 0.81 -7.25
CA LEU A 51 8.66 -0.42 -8.03
C LEU A 51 9.67 -0.39 -9.17
N GLY A 52 10.86 -0.96 -8.92
CA GLY A 52 11.96 -0.89 -9.88
C GLY A 52 12.41 0.55 -10.07
N GLN A 53 12.32 1.06 -11.30
CA GLN A 53 12.68 2.45 -11.60
C GLN A 53 11.49 3.40 -11.48
N ASN A 54 10.31 2.87 -11.18
CA ASN A 54 9.09 3.66 -11.10
C ASN A 54 8.74 3.95 -9.64
N THR A 55 8.18 5.12 -9.40
CA THR A 55 7.66 5.50 -8.09
C THR A 55 6.18 5.82 -8.25
N VAL A 56 5.35 5.21 -7.41
CA VAL A 56 3.90 5.43 -7.42
C VAL A 56 3.48 5.92 -6.04
N SER A 57 2.72 7.00 -6.00
CA SER A 57 2.16 7.52 -4.75
C SER A 57 0.64 7.46 -4.82
N VAL A 58 0.03 6.98 -3.76
CA VAL A 58 -1.43 6.84 -3.68
C VAL A 58 -1.94 7.34 -2.33
N GLU A 59 -3.12 7.93 -2.34
CA GLU A 59 -3.81 8.32 -1.12
C GLU A 59 -4.82 7.23 -0.74
N VAL A 60 -4.84 6.84 0.53
CA VAL A 60 -5.75 5.81 1.05
C VAL A 60 -7.16 6.38 1.18
N LEU A 61 -8.11 5.81 0.45
CA LEU A 61 -9.52 6.23 0.46
C LEU A 61 -10.42 5.27 1.22
N SER A 62 -10.03 4.00 1.35
CA SER A 62 -10.85 2.98 1.99
C SER A 62 -9.96 1.92 2.63
N LEU A 63 -10.43 1.32 3.72
CA LEU A 63 -9.74 0.25 4.43
C LEU A 63 -10.58 -1.04 4.41
N ASN A 64 -11.15 -1.38 3.25
CA ASN A 64 -11.96 -2.58 3.09
C ASN A 64 -11.08 -3.82 3.00
N GLU A 65 -11.08 -4.65 4.06
CA GLU A 65 -10.25 -5.85 4.14
C GLU A 65 -10.67 -6.97 3.19
N ASN A 66 -11.90 -6.90 2.68
CA ASN A 66 -12.47 -7.94 1.82
C ASN A 66 -12.78 -7.40 0.42
N ALA A 67 -12.04 -6.41 -0.03
CA ALA A 67 -12.29 -5.78 -1.32
C ALA A 67 -12.09 -6.76 -2.48
N GLY A 68 -13.07 -6.84 -3.36
CA GLY A 68 -12.94 -7.54 -4.62
C GLY A 68 -12.17 -6.69 -5.63
N LYS A 69 -12.07 -7.17 -6.88
CA LYS A 69 -11.26 -6.50 -7.91
C LYS A 69 -11.72 -5.06 -8.17
N ALA A 70 -13.02 -4.85 -8.29
CA ALA A 70 -13.56 -3.51 -8.56
C ALA A 70 -13.39 -2.58 -7.36
N GLU A 71 -13.61 -3.11 -6.14
CA GLU A 71 -13.51 -2.34 -4.91
C GLU A 71 -12.07 -2.00 -4.57
N ALA A 72 -11.12 -2.87 -4.96
CA ALA A 72 -9.70 -2.62 -4.73
C ALA A 72 -9.25 -1.34 -5.44
N ALA A 73 -9.70 -1.12 -6.66
CA ALA A 73 -9.36 0.09 -7.41
C ALA A 73 -9.91 1.37 -6.76
N ALA A 74 -10.98 1.24 -5.96
CA ALA A 74 -11.59 2.36 -5.25
C ALA A 74 -10.98 2.60 -3.86
N MET A 75 -10.04 1.76 -3.44
CA MET A 75 -9.41 1.90 -2.12
C MET A 75 -8.38 3.03 -2.07
N TYR A 76 -7.93 3.50 -3.23
CA TYR A 76 -6.90 4.54 -3.30
C TYR A 76 -7.12 5.40 -4.54
N ARG A 77 -6.50 6.57 -4.53
CA ARG A 77 -6.36 7.37 -5.73
C ARG A 77 -4.89 7.74 -5.91
N GLN A 78 -4.45 7.76 -7.15
CA GLN A 78 -3.08 8.14 -7.47
C GLN A 78 -2.90 9.64 -7.27
N VAL A 79 -1.80 10.02 -6.64
CA VAL A 79 -1.49 11.43 -6.38
C VAL A 79 -0.16 11.85 -6.98
#